data_0846d7de372bbbb9d87c99b969f079b2
#
_entry.id   0846d7de372bbbb9d87c99b969f079b2
#
_cell.length_a   1.000
_cell.length_b   1.000
_cell.length_c   1.000
_cell.angle_alpha   90.00
_cell.angle_beta   90.00
_cell.angle_gamma   90.00
#
_symmetry.space_group_name_H-M   'P 1'
#
loop_
_entity.id
_entity.type
_entity.pdbx_description
1 polymer ?
#
loop_
_entity_poly.entity_id
_entity_poly.type
_entity_poly.pdbx_seq_one_letter_code
_entity_poly.pdbx_strand_id
1 'polypeptide(L)'
;MEGKEKGNMKKVLVVGSLNMDMVLSVDHHPVPGETIIGDGITYHPGGKGANQAYAVGKLGGDVRIIGCVGWDNNGMILTENLAQAGVDTTAINRMPETPTGMAIIDVDKKGDNSIIVISGANACLTPDLLRKQKASVEWSDFIMTQLETPIDTVLELARMAKKADKCMILDPSPARADLPDELFPLIDIMKPNEKELSILTGMPTETDEEIKAAADALLEKGVSKVVVTLGARGAMLADGNEKLFFEAKPVVPVDTTAAGAAFTAAMVNGLAQEMGMIQAIRMANGVASIVVTRHGAQASIPDRDEIDDLIWNY
;
A
#
# COMPACT_ATOMS: atom_id res chain seq x y z
N MET A 1 17.41 -20.73 23.35
CA MET A 1 16.82 -21.25 22.08
C MET A 1 17.57 -20.60 20.94
N GLU A 2 18.38 -21.40 20.28
CA GLU A 2 19.33 -21.00 19.25
C GLU A 2 18.60 -20.39 18.06
N GLY A 3 19.19 -19.29 17.54
CA GLY A 3 18.66 -18.57 16.41
C GLY A 3 18.47 -19.50 15.20
N LYS A 4 17.22 -19.63 14.76
CA LYS A 4 16.98 -20.09 13.39
C LYS A 4 17.72 -19.10 12.48
N GLU A 5 18.70 -19.59 11.73
CA GLU A 5 19.32 -18.85 10.64
C GLU A 5 18.20 -18.20 9.84
N LYS A 6 18.27 -16.86 9.65
CA LYS A 6 17.43 -16.16 8.68
C LYS A 6 17.78 -16.78 7.34
N GLY A 7 16.99 -17.72 6.88
CA GLY A 7 17.04 -18.19 5.49
C GLY A 7 17.07 -16.96 4.60
N ASN A 8 17.61 -17.07 3.41
CA ASN A 8 17.86 -15.98 2.46
C ASN A 8 16.54 -15.30 2.05
N MET A 9 15.93 -14.53 3.00
CA MET A 9 14.67 -13.82 2.77
C MET A 9 14.91 -12.79 1.66
N LYS A 10 14.04 -12.79 0.66
CA LYS A 10 14.09 -11.81 -0.43
C LYS A 10 13.74 -10.42 0.10
N LYS A 11 14.32 -9.41 -0.53
CA LYS A 11 14.31 -8.03 -0.09
C LYS A 11 13.20 -7.24 -0.75
N VAL A 12 12.50 -6.42 0.05
CA VAL A 12 11.39 -5.60 -0.39
C VAL A 12 11.80 -4.13 -0.39
N LEU A 13 11.63 -3.46 -1.52
CA LEU A 13 11.73 -2.02 -1.63
C LEU A 13 10.32 -1.42 -1.76
N VAL A 14 10.00 -0.46 -0.91
CA VAL A 14 8.80 0.36 -1.07
C VAL A 14 9.22 1.73 -1.59
N VAL A 15 8.59 2.20 -2.65
CA VAL A 15 8.77 3.57 -3.16
C VAL A 15 7.40 4.25 -3.10
N GLY A 16 7.25 5.23 -2.22
CA GLY A 16 5.91 5.79 -2.02
C GLY A 16 5.83 6.95 -1.03
N SER A 17 4.60 7.28 -0.69
CA SER A 17 4.23 8.42 0.13
C SER A 17 4.45 8.18 1.63
N LEU A 18 4.77 9.29 2.32
CA LEU A 18 4.77 9.39 3.76
C LEU A 18 3.90 10.60 4.13
N ASN A 19 2.82 10.39 4.89
CA ASN A 19 1.90 11.43 5.31
C ASN A 19 1.73 11.42 6.83
N MET A 20 1.55 12.60 7.40
CA MET A 20 0.96 12.73 8.72
C MET A 20 -0.56 12.86 8.55
N ASP A 21 -1.30 11.89 9.04
CA ASP A 21 -2.76 11.89 8.98
C ASP A 21 -3.30 12.68 10.18
N MET A 22 -3.98 13.80 9.90
CA MET A 22 -4.65 14.65 10.87
C MET A 22 -6.13 14.31 10.87
N VAL A 23 -6.59 13.62 11.91
CA VAL A 23 -7.98 13.17 12.04
C VAL A 23 -8.75 14.14 12.93
N LEU A 24 -9.80 14.72 12.38
CA LEU A 24 -10.71 15.64 13.04
C LEU A 24 -12.01 14.90 13.37
N SER A 25 -12.45 14.95 14.62
CA SER A 25 -13.78 14.48 15.01
C SER A 25 -14.76 15.63 14.91
N VAL A 26 -15.83 15.47 14.15
CA VAL A 26 -16.83 16.50 13.87
C VAL A 26 -18.25 15.96 14.06
N ASP A 27 -19.22 16.84 14.26
CA ASP A 27 -20.63 16.45 14.32
C ASP A 27 -21.16 16.04 12.94
N HIS A 28 -20.78 16.78 11.92
CA HIS A 28 -21.10 16.53 10.50
C HIS A 28 -20.06 17.22 9.62
N HIS A 29 -19.96 16.81 8.35
CA HIS A 29 -19.08 17.47 7.39
C HIS A 29 -19.58 18.89 7.07
N PRO A 30 -18.73 19.95 7.18
CA PRO A 30 -19.15 21.32 6.92
C PRO A 30 -19.55 21.54 5.45
N VAL A 31 -20.67 22.23 5.23
CA VAL A 31 -21.06 22.67 3.88
C VAL A 31 -20.44 24.02 3.53
N PRO A 32 -20.37 24.40 2.23
CA PRO A 32 -19.80 25.68 1.83
C PRO A 32 -20.39 26.89 2.59
N GLY A 33 -19.51 27.67 3.25
CA GLY A 33 -19.90 28.84 4.05
C GLY A 33 -20.23 28.55 5.51
N GLU A 34 -20.23 27.30 5.93
CA GLU A 34 -20.49 26.88 7.32
C GLU A 34 -19.20 26.90 8.14
N THR A 35 -19.32 27.29 9.41
CA THR A 35 -18.28 27.13 10.42
C THR A 35 -18.79 26.20 11.50
N ILE A 36 -18.12 25.07 11.72
CA ILE A 36 -18.44 24.11 12.78
C ILE A 36 -17.34 24.08 13.84
N ILE A 37 -17.67 23.62 15.03
CA ILE A 37 -16.71 23.35 16.11
C ILE A 37 -16.45 21.85 16.12
N GLY A 38 -15.18 21.46 15.96
CA GLY A 38 -14.77 20.05 16.07
C GLY A 38 -14.67 19.59 17.52
N ASP A 39 -14.87 18.31 17.77
CA ASP A 39 -14.80 17.68 19.10
C ASP A 39 -13.36 17.29 19.49
N GLY A 40 -12.47 17.12 18.53
CA GLY A 40 -11.08 16.74 18.79
C GLY A 40 -10.22 16.63 17.53
N ILE A 41 -8.92 16.50 17.76
CA ILE A 41 -7.92 16.29 16.72
C ILE A 41 -6.89 15.25 17.20
N THR A 42 -6.54 14.32 16.33
CA THR A 42 -5.45 13.35 16.55
C THR A 42 -4.53 13.30 15.35
N TYR A 43 -3.27 12.91 15.58
CA TYR A 43 -2.26 12.78 14.54
C TYR A 43 -1.75 11.34 14.49
N HIS A 44 -1.72 10.76 13.30
CA HIS A 44 -1.28 9.38 13.11
C HIS A 44 -0.29 9.28 11.95
N PRO A 45 0.77 8.48 12.08
CA PRO A 45 1.61 8.12 10.95
C PRO A 45 0.80 7.39 9.88
N GLY A 46 0.90 7.87 8.63
CA GLY A 46 0.17 7.37 7.48
C GLY A 46 0.94 7.55 6.17
N GLY A 47 0.20 7.59 5.07
CA GLY A 47 0.73 7.52 3.71
C GLY A 47 0.81 6.08 3.22
N LYS A 48 0.35 5.83 1.99
CA LYS A 48 0.24 4.46 1.46
C LYS A 48 1.58 3.75 1.40
N GLY A 49 2.65 4.45 0.99
CA GLY A 49 4.00 3.91 0.98
C GLY A 49 4.48 3.56 2.38
N ALA A 50 4.33 4.48 3.34
CA ALA A 50 4.70 4.24 4.73
C ALA A 50 3.89 3.10 5.35
N ASN A 51 2.58 3.02 5.10
CA ASN A 51 1.74 1.93 5.61
C ASN A 51 2.17 0.56 5.09
N GLN A 52 2.53 0.46 3.80
CA GLN A 52 3.04 -0.78 3.22
C GLN A 52 4.42 -1.16 3.78
N ALA A 53 5.35 -0.20 3.86
CA ALA A 53 6.68 -0.46 4.42
C ALA A 53 6.59 -0.88 5.90
N TYR A 54 5.79 -0.16 6.68
CA TYR A 54 5.51 -0.47 8.09
C TYR A 54 4.99 -1.89 8.25
N ALA A 55 3.99 -2.28 7.42
CA ALA A 55 3.41 -3.61 7.47
C ALA A 55 4.43 -4.71 7.13
N VAL A 56 5.25 -4.53 6.09
CA VAL A 56 6.32 -5.50 5.78
C VAL A 56 7.29 -5.65 6.95
N GLY A 57 7.70 -4.54 7.58
CA GLY A 57 8.61 -4.55 8.73
C GLY A 57 8.00 -5.26 9.95
N LYS A 58 6.75 -4.94 10.32
CA LYS A 58 6.00 -5.58 11.42
C LYS A 58 5.83 -7.09 11.20
N LEU A 59 5.66 -7.51 9.96
CA LEU A 59 5.57 -8.92 9.55
C LEU A 59 6.95 -9.60 9.43
N GLY A 60 8.03 -8.92 9.82
CA GLY A 60 9.39 -9.45 9.89
C GLY A 60 10.13 -9.52 8.56
N GLY A 61 9.68 -8.78 7.53
CA GLY A 61 10.33 -8.68 6.23
C GLY A 61 11.60 -7.83 6.25
N ASP A 62 12.51 -8.07 5.28
CA ASP A 62 13.67 -7.21 5.01
C ASP A 62 13.24 -6.09 4.05
N VAL A 63 12.99 -4.91 4.58
CA VAL A 63 12.33 -3.82 3.84
C VAL A 63 13.07 -2.50 3.95
N ARG A 64 13.15 -1.81 2.82
CA ARG A 64 13.64 -0.43 2.69
C ARG A 64 12.56 0.45 2.07
N ILE A 65 12.51 1.73 2.46
CA ILE A 65 11.62 2.71 1.84
C ILE A 65 12.40 3.83 1.16
N ILE A 66 12.02 4.17 -0.07
CA ILE A 66 12.37 5.42 -0.74
C ILE A 66 11.13 6.31 -0.70
N GLY A 67 11.27 7.52 -0.20
CA GLY A 67 10.23 8.54 -0.15
C GLY A 67 10.82 9.89 0.18
N CYS A 68 9.95 10.88 0.35
CA CYS A 68 10.33 12.22 0.75
C CYS A 68 9.52 12.70 1.94
N VAL A 69 10.19 13.35 2.89
CA VAL A 69 9.59 14.07 4.02
C VAL A 69 10.14 15.48 4.09
N GLY A 70 9.43 16.38 4.74
CA GLY A 70 9.94 17.71 5.05
C GLY A 70 11.06 17.69 6.10
N TRP A 71 11.76 18.79 6.23
CA TRP A 71 12.68 19.03 7.35
C TRP A 71 11.89 19.61 8.53
N ASP A 72 10.86 18.86 8.96
CA ASP A 72 9.92 19.24 9.99
C ASP A 72 9.68 18.10 11.00
N ASN A 73 8.90 18.40 12.02
CA ASN A 73 8.60 17.46 13.10
C ASN A 73 7.84 16.21 12.61
N ASN A 74 6.92 16.39 11.64
CA ASN A 74 6.17 15.30 11.06
C ASN A 74 7.09 14.33 10.32
N GLY A 75 8.05 14.85 9.52
CA GLY A 75 9.02 14.01 8.82
C GLY A 75 9.92 13.22 9.77
N MET A 76 10.30 13.80 10.91
CA MET A 76 11.06 13.12 11.94
C MET A 76 10.24 11.98 12.56
N ILE A 77 9.01 12.26 13.01
CA ILE A 77 8.11 11.27 13.62
C ILE A 77 7.85 10.09 12.66
N LEU A 78 7.53 10.36 11.39
CA LEU A 78 7.27 9.33 10.40
C LEU A 78 8.49 8.43 10.15
N THR A 79 9.68 9.05 10.06
CA THR A 79 10.93 8.30 9.85
C THR A 79 11.26 7.40 11.04
N GLU A 80 11.13 7.92 12.27
CA GLU A 80 11.38 7.17 13.50
C GLU A 80 10.38 6.03 13.68
N ASN A 81 9.09 6.28 13.42
CA ASN A 81 8.05 5.24 13.51
C ASN A 81 8.31 4.06 12.55
N LEU A 82 8.75 4.34 11.32
CA LEU A 82 9.14 3.29 10.37
C LEU A 82 10.38 2.52 10.83
N ALA A 83 11.39 3.22 11.35
CA ALA A 83 12.59 2.59 11.87
C ALA A 83 12.28 1.66 13.06
N GLN A 84 11.35 2.04 13.95
CA GLN A 84 10.89 1.20 15.07
C GLN A 84 10.16 -0.07 14.58
N ALA A 85 9.52 -0.02 13.43
CA ALA A 85 8.91 -1.19 12.79
C ALA A 85 9.92 -2.07 12.02
N GLY A 86 11.23 -1.75 12.07
CA GLY A 86 12.27 -2.52 11.39
C GLY A 86 12.50 -2.17 9.92
N VAL A 87 11.95 -1.04 9.44
CA VAL A 87 12.16 -0.55 8.07
C VAL A 87 13.51 0.18 7.96
N ASP A 88 14.29 -0.12 6.93
CA ASP A 88 15.46 0.68 6.56
C ASP A 88 15.01 2.02 5.96
N THR A 89 15.19 3.10 6.70
CA THR A 89 14.78 4.46 6.37
C THR A 89 15.90 5.31 5.77
N THR A 90 17.06 4.73 5.50
CA THR A 90 18.25 5.47 5.03
C THR A 90 18.08 6.11 3.65
N ALA A 91 17.10 5.65 2.86
CA ALA A 91 16.77 6.18 1.54
C ALA A 91 15.61 7.20 1.56
N ILE A 92 15.15 7.64 2.74
CA ILE A 92 14.18 8.74 2.85
C ILE A 92 14.92 10.07 2.63
N ASN A 93 14.40 10.86 1.69
CA ASN A 93 14.95 12.18 1.34
C ASN A 93 14.26 13.26 2.19
N ARG A 94 15.07 14.15 2.81
CA ARG A 94 14.56 15.29 3.56
C ARG A 94 14.57 16.55 2.71
N MET A 95 13.41 17.18 2.57
CA MET A 95 13.20 18.36 1.72
C MET A 95 13.17 19.61 2.60
N PRO A 96 14.18 20.53 2.51
CA PRO A 96 14.29 21.62 3.46
C PRO A 96 13.21 22.70 3.31
N GLU A 97 12.66 22.89 2.10
CA GLU A 97 11.71 23.97 1.79
C GLU A 97 10.27 23.47 1.57
N THR A 98 10.03 22.18 1.72
CA THR A 98 8.71 21.59 1.46
C THR A 98 8.26 20.81 2.68
N PRO A 99 7.06 21.10 3.23
CA PRO A 99 6.56 20.37 4.40
C PRO A 99 6.30 18.89 4.08
N THR A 100 6.34 18.07 5.10
CA THR A 100 5.91 16.67 5.02
C THR A 100 4.48 16.57 4.49
N GLY A 101 4.20 15.54 3.70
CA GLY A 101 2.85 15.24 3.22
C GLY A 101 1.86 15.07 4.37
N MET A 102 0.61 15.45 4.15
CA MET A 102 -0.45 15.38 5.17
C MET A 102 -1.77 14.92 4.56
N ALA A 103 -2.53 14.13 5.29
CA ALA A 103 -3.94 13.92 5.01
C ALA A 103 -4.78 14.59 6.11
N ILE A 104 -5.75 15.40 5.72
CA ILE A 104 -6.75 15.98 6.62
C ILE A 104 -8.00 15.12 6.46
N ILE A 105 -8.42 14.50 7.56
CA ILE A 105 -9.49 13.50 7.57
C ILE A 105 -10.52 13.97 8.60
N ASP A 106 -11.67 14.41 8.15
CA ASP A 106 -12.80 14.67 9.03
C ASP A 106 -13.70 13.42 9.11
N VAL A 107 -14.02 13.04 10.35
CA VAL A 107 -14.85 11.88 10.65
C VAL A 107 -16.07 12.36 11.43
N ASP A 108 -17.27 12.10 10.90
CA ASP A 108 -18.53 12.49 11.52
C ASP A 108 -19.02 11.46 12.56
N LYS A 109 -20.09 11.81 13.28
CA LYS A 109 -20.69 10.92 14.30
C LYS A 109 -21.27 9.59 13.75
N LYS A 110 -21.44 9.47 12.44
CA LYS A 110 -21.86 8.22 11.79
C LYS A 110 -20.69 7.33 11.42
N GLY A 111 -19.43 7.88 11.49
CA GLY A 111 -18.23 7.22 11.04
C GLY A 111 -17.93 7.44 9.55
N ASP A 112 -18.70 8.30 8.88
CA ASP A 112 -18.36 8.70 7.51
C ASP A 112 -17.13 9.60 7.52
N ASN A 113 -16.26 9.47 6.52
CA ASN A 113 -15.05 10.29 6.42
C ASN A 113 -14.96 11.05 5.10
N SER A 114 -14.26 12.18 5.16
CA SER A 114 -13.89 13.01 4.03
C SER A 114 -12.39 13.31 4.13
N ILE A 115 -11.66 13.14 3.03
CA ILE A 115 -10.20 13.18 3.06
C ILE A 115 -9.66 14.17 2.04
N ILE A 116 -8.79 15.07 2.53
CA ILE A 116 -8.01 15.99 1.69
C ILE A 116 -6.54 15.62 1.83
N VAL A 117 -5.90 15.24 0.73
CA VAL A 117 -4.47 14.92 0.71
C VAL A 117 -3.67 16.13 0.22
N ILE A 118 -2.66 16.51 0.99
CA ILE A 118 -1.67 17.52 0.65
C ILE A 118 -0.35 16.77 0.42
N SER A 119 0.07 16.67 -0.84
CA SER A 119 1.23 15.86 -1.22
C SER A 119 2.52 16.31 -0.53
N GLY A 120 2.72 17.63 -0.31
CA GLY A 120 3.93 18.15 0.33
C GLY A 120 5.20 17.56 -0.30
N ALA A 121 6.11 17.10 0.54
CA ALA A 121 7.38 16.50 0.12
C ALA A 121 7.23 15.26 -0.79
N ASN A 122 6.09 14.54 -0.75
CA ASN A 122 5.87 13.41 -1.66
C ASN A 122 5.92 13.84 -3.14
N ALA A 123 5.48 15.06 -3.46
CA ALA A 123 5.56 15.61 -4.81
C ALA A 123 7.01 15.89 -5.27
N CYS A 124 7.97 15.95 -4.35
CA CYS A 124 9.38 16.16 -4.64
C CYS A 124 10.12 14.87 -5.03
N LEU A 125 9.49 13.71 -4.92
CA LEU A 125 10.08 12.44 -5.36
C LEU A 125 10.08 12.39 -6.89
N THR A 126 11.03 13.07 -7.51
CA THR A 126 11.18 13.15 -8.96
C THR A 126 11.93 11.93 -9.53
N PRO A 127 11.82 11.66 -10.86
CA PRO A 127 12.63 10.63 -11.52
C PRO A 127 14.14 10.81 -11.30
N ASP A 128 14.65 12.07 -11.28
CA ASP A 128 16.06 12.34 -11.03
C ASP A 128 16.49 11.97 -9.60
N LEU A 129 15.62 12.24 -8.61
CA LEU A 129 15.89 11.85 -7.24
C LEU A 129 15.86 10.33 -7.09
N LEU A 130 14.89 9.67 -7.73
CA LEU A 130 14.78 8.22 -7.76
C LEU A 130 16.03 7.57 -8.40
N ARG A 131 16.53 8.09 -9.52
CA ARG A 131 17.74 7.56 -10.18
C ARG A 131 18.97 7.60 -9.28
N LYS A 132 19.07 8.54 -8.36
CA LYS A 132 20.14 8.58 -7.35
C LYS A 132 20.07 7.41 -6.36
N GLN A 133 18.88 6.81 -6.23
CA GLN A 133 18.62 5.65 -5.35
C GLN A 133 18.71 4.30 -6.09
N LYS A 134 19.37 4.26 -7.26
CA LYS A 134 19.53 3.06 -8.09
C LYS A 134 20.04 1.85 -7.30
N ALA A 135 20.95 2.06 -6.36
CA ALA A 135 21.47 0.99 -5.51
C ALA A 135 20.40 0.32 -4.65
N SER A 136 19.35 1.05 -4.22
CA SER A 136 18.23 0.48 -3.48
C SER A 136 17.30 -0.36 -4.39
N VAL A 137 17.13 0.04 -5.65
CA VAL A 137 16.41 -0.75 -6.66
C VAL A 137 17.16 -2.06 -6.94
N GLU A 138 18.46 -2.00 -7.15
CA GLU A 138 19.30 -3.19 -7.42
C GLU A 138 19.40 -4.13 -6.22
N TRP A 139 19.32 -3.60 -4.99
CA TRP A 139 19.34 -4.34 -3.75
C TRP A 139 18.10 -5.20 -3.54
N SER A 140 16.92 -4.76 -4.02
CA SER A 140 15.64 -5.42 -3.79
C SER A 140 15.42 -6.61 -4.73
N ASP A 141 14.47 -7.47 -4.38
CA ASP A 141 13.88 -8.51 -5.23
C ASP A 141 12.46 -8.15 -5.65
N PHE A 142 11.70 -7.53 -4.72
CA PHE A 142 10.35 -7.03 -4.92
C PHE A 142 10.30 -5.52 -4.73
N ILE A 143 9.56 -4.83 -5.59
CA ILE A 143 9.38 -3.37 -5.54
C ILE A 143 7.90 -3.07 -5.48
N MET A 144 7.47 -2.37 -4.45
CA MET A 144 6.08 -1.94 -4.24
C MET A 144 5.97 -0.43 -4.43
N THR A 145 4.94 0.02 -5.13
CA THR A 145 4.60 1.44 -5.26
C THR A 145 3.09 1.67 -5.34
N GLN A 146 2.67 2.92 -5.16
CA GLN A 146 1.29 3.37 -5.19
C GLN A 146 1.20 4.63 -6.06
N LEU A 147 0.08 5.35 -6.05
CA LEU A 147 -0.13 6.52 -6.91
C LEU A 147 -0.22 7.85 -6.13
N GLU A 148 0.40 7.94 -4.95
CA GLU A 148 0.52 9.17 -4.16
C GLU A 148 1.84 9.93 -4.39
N THR A 149 2.65 9.47 -5.32
CA THR A 149 3.87 10.14 -5.80
C THR A 149 3.71 10.50 -7.28
N PRO A 150 4.57 11.37 -7.86
CA PRO A 150 4.44 11.75 -9.26
C PRO A 150 4.44 10.54 -10.20
N ILE A 151 3.51 10.53 -11.16
CA ILE A 151 3.33 9.39 -12.09
C ILE A 151 4.58 9.14 -12.94
N ASP A 152 5.31 10.18 -13.31
CA ASP A 152 6.58 10.05 -14.03
C ASP A 152 7.63 9.29 -13.21
N THR A 153 7.59 9.42 -11.88
CA THR A 153 8.46 8.68 -10.96
C THR A 153 8.05 7.21 -10.88
N VAL A 154 6.75 6.94 -10.83
CA VAL A 154 6.23 5.55 -10.86
C VAL A 154 6.64 4.86 -12.16
N LEU A 155 6.52 5.55 -13.30
CA LEU A 155 6.91 5.03 -14.61
C LEU A 155 8.43 4.79 -14.69
N GLU A 156 9.24 5.74 -14.20
CA GLU A 156 10.70 5.57 -14.14
C GLU A 156 11.10 4.39 -13.24
N LEU A 157 10.44 4.25 -12.08
CA LEU A 157 10.64 3.11 -11.18
C LEU A 157 10.37 1.78 -11.88
N ALA A 158 9.25 1.69 -12.61
CA ALA A 158 8.88 0.48 -13.33
C ALA A 158 9.90 0.13 -14.43
N ARG A 159 10.43 1.14 -15.15
CA ARG A 159 11.53 0.96 -16.11
C ARG A 159 12.82 0.49 -15.43
N MET A 160 13.17 1.07 -14.28
CA MET A 160 14.34 0.66 -13.49
C MET A 160 14.18 -0.76 -12.96
N ALA A 161 13.01 -1.12 -12.45
CA ALA A 161 12.68 -2.47 -11.98
C ALA A 161 12.85 -3.50 -13.11
N LYS A 162 12.26 -3.24 -14.26
CA LYS A 162 12.36 -4.12 -15.45
C LYS A 162 13.81 -4.31 -15.90
N LYS A 163 14.60 -3.22 -15.94
CA LYS A 163 16.02 -3.27 -16.31
C LYS A 163 16.86 -4.07 -15.33
N ALA A 164 16.49 -4.05 -14.03
CA ALA A 164 17.20 -4.75 -12.97
C ALA A 164 16.64 -6.17 -12.70
N ASP A 165 15.68 -6.63 -13.50
CA ASP A 165 15.00 -7.93 -13.37
C ASP A 165 14.36 -8.11 -11.97
N LYS A 166 13.62 -7.07 -11.53
CA LYS A 166 12.92 -7.04 -10.23
C LYS A 166 11.43 -7.17 -10.43
N CYS A 167 10.76 -7.87 -9.50
CA CYS A 167 9.31 -8.00 -9.51
C CYS A 167 8.66 -6.67 -9.09
N MET A 168 7.89 -6.06 -10.00
CA MET A 168 7.23 -4.77 -9.81
C MET A 168 5.78 -4.94 -9.41
N ILE A 169 5.40 -4.42 -8.25
CA ILE A 169 4.05 -4.47 -7.71
C ILE A 169 3.48 -3.05 -7.64
N LEU A 170 2.34 -2.84 -8.29
CA LEU A 170 1.59 -1.58 -8.22
C LEU A 170 0.29 -1.77 -7.44
N ASP A 171 0.16 -1.04 -6.35
CA ASP A 171 -1.11 -0.77 -5.68
C ASP A 171 -1.67 0.54 -6.28
N PRO A 172 -2.64 0.49 -7.21
CA PRO A 172 -3.03 1.65 -8.02
C PRO A 172 -3.95 2.60 -7.26
N SER A 173 -3.58 2.96 -6.04
CA SER A 173 -4.35 3.79 -5.11
C SER A 173 -3.64 5.13 -4.79
N PRO A 174 -4.32 6.29 -4.87
CA PRO A 174 -5.68 6.47 -5.38
C PRO A 174 -5.76 6.22 -6.88
N ALA A 175 -6.81 5.53 -7.33
CA ALA A 175 -6.95 5.19 -8.73
C ALA A 175 -7.15 6.42 -9.61
N ARG A 176 -6.61 6.34 -10.83
CA ARG A 176 -6.76 7.35 -11.88
C ARG A 176 -6.89 6.68 -13.25
N ALA A 177 -7.73 7.23 -14.10
CA ALA A 177 -8.01 6.67 -15.43
C ALA A 177 -6.93 6.98 -16.48
N ASP A 178 -6.04 7.94 -16.20
CA ASP A 178 -5.05 8.49 -17.13
C ASP A 178 -3.64 7.94 -16.90
N LEU A 179 -3.51 6.68 -16.49
CA LEU A 179 -2.21 6.02 -16.41
C LEU A 179 -1.61 5.84 -17.80
N PRO A 180 -0.30 6.11 -17.99
CA PRO A 180 0.37 5.87 -19.28
C PRO A 180 0.28 4.40 -19.70
N ASP A 181 -0.12 4.12 -20.93
CA ASP A 181 -0.25 2.74 -21.43
C ASP A 181 1.09 1.97 -21.37
N GLU A 182 2.21 2.66 -21.50
CA GLU A 182 3.55 2.07 -21.36
C GLU A 182 3.88 1.56 -19.94
N LEU A 183 3.10 1.95 -18.90
CA LEU A 183 3.28 1.49 -17.54
C LEU A 183 2.81 0.03 -17.36
N PHE A 184 1.67 -0.34 -17.96
CA PHE A 184 1.03 -1.64 -17.73
C PHE A 184 1.94 -2.85 -18.01
N PRO A 185 2.67 -2.93 -19.15
CA PRO A 185 3.54 -4.06 -19.43
C PRO A 185 4.82 -4.12 -18.57
N LEU A 186 5.05 -3.12 -17.72
CA LEU A 186 6.16 -3.09 -16.78
C LEU A 186 5.75 -3.57 -15.38
N ILE A 187 4.46 -3.88 -15.16
CA ILE A 187 3.91 -4.30 -13.86
C ILE A 187 3.73 -5.82 -13.83
N ASP A 188 4.38 -6.48 -12.88
CA ASP A 188 4.23 -7.92 -12.68
C ASP A 188 2.97 -8.26 -11.89
N ILE A 189 2.64 -7.45 -10.87
CA ILE A 189 1.41 -7.63 -10.09
C ILE A 189 0.74 -6.28 -9.90
N MET A 190 -0.50 -6.15 -10.33
CA MET A 190 -1.35 -5.00 -10.02
C MET A 190 -2.44 -5.42 -9.03
N LYS A 191 -2.58 -4.66 -7.93
CA LYS A 191 -3.54 -4.98 -6.85
C LYS A 191 -4.58 -3.86 -6.67
N PRO A 192 -5.58 -3.74 -7.53
CA PRO A 192 -6.71 -2.84 -7.33
C PRO A 192 -7.76 -3.44 -6.36
N ASN A 193 -8.60 -2.59 -5.77
CA ASN A 193 -9.92 -3.00 -5.29
C ASN A 193 -10.95 -2.88 -6.43
N GLU A 194 -12.23 -3.22 -6.17
CA GLU A 194 -13.32 -3.18 -7.15
C GLU A 194 -13.48 -1.80 -7.79
N LYS A 195 -13.48 -0.73 -6.97
CA LYS A 195 -13.63 0.66 -7.43
C LYS A 195 -12.41 1.11 -8.26
N GLU A 196 -11.23 0.78 -7.79
CA GLU A 196 -9.97 1.10 -8.49
C GLU A 196 -9.91 0.37 -9.83
N LEU A 197 -10.31 -0.91 -9.87
CA LEU A 197 -10.40 -1.70 -11.10
C LEU A 197 -11.36 -1.05 -12.10
N SER A 198 -12.55 -0.61 -11.64
CA SER A 198 -13.52 0.09 -12.47
C SER A 198 -12.96 1.39 -13.06
N ILE A 199 -12.26 2.20 -12.24
CA ILE A 199 -11.65 3.46 -12.69
C ILE A 199 -10.55 3.21 -13.74
N LEU A 200 -9.70 2.20 -13.51
CA LEU A 200 -8.58 1.87 -14.40
C LEU A 200 -9.01 1.34 -15.76
N THR A 201 -10.15 0.66 -15.81
CA THR A 201 -10.62 -0.01 -17.02
C THR A 201 -11.79 0.70 -17.69
N GLY A 202 -12.50 1.57 -16.94
CA GLY A 202 -13.75 2.16 -17.38
C GLY A 202 -14.92 1.16 -17.44
N MET A 203 -14.76 -0.04 -16.84
CA MET A 203 -15.73 -1.13 -16.88
C MET A 203 -16.47 -1.24 -15.53
N PRO A 204 -17.70 -1.79 -15.50
CA PRO A 204 -18.39 -2.12 -14.27
C PRO A 204 -17.68 -3.25 -13.52
N THR A 205 -17.86 -3.30 -12.20
CA THR A 205 -17.23 -4.29 -11.31
C THR A 205 -18.15 -4.70 -10.16
N GLU A 206 -19.46 -4.77 -10.42
CA GLU A 206 -20.49 -5.10 -9.40
C GLU A 206 -20.70 -6.61 -9.28
N THR A 207 -20.45 -7.36 -10.34
CA THR A 207 -20.60 -8.82 -10.39
C THR A 207 -19.24 -9.50 -10.57
N ASP A 208 -19.16 -10.79 -10.22
CA ASP A 208 -17.93 -11.57 -10.41
C ASP A 208 -17.52 -11.67 -11.89
N GLU A 209 -18.51 -11.74 -12.79
CA GLU A 209 -18.27 -11.77 -14.23
C GLU A 209 -17.68 -10.44 -14.73
N GLU A 210 -18.19 -9.31 -14.23
CA GLU A 210 -17.65 -7.99 -14.56
C GLU A 210 -16.26 -7.79 -14.01
N ILE A 211 -16.00 -8.23 -12.76
CA ILE A 211 -14.67 -8.19 -12.14
C ILE A 211 -13.66 -9.00 -12.95
N LYS A 212 -14.05 -10.22 -13.39
CA LYS A 212 -13.22 -11.07 -14.25
C LYS A 212 -12.90 -10.37 -15.56
N ALA A 213 -13.92 -9.80 -16.23
CA ALA A 213 -13.76 -9.10 -17.49
C ALA A 213 -12.87 -7.85 -17.36
N ALA A 214 -13.05 -7.07 -16.30
CA ALA A 214 -12.23 -5.91 -16.02
C ALA A 214 -10.76 -6.29 -15.69
N ALA A 215 -10.54 -7.40 -14.98
CA ALA A 215 -9.20 -7.93 -14.73
C ALA A 215 -8.53 -8.40 -16.05
N ASP A 216 -9.27 -9.05 -16.95
CA ASP A 216 -8.77 -9.45 -18.28
C ASP A 216 -8.33 -8.22 -19.08
N ALA A 217 -9.07 -7.12 -19.04
CA ALA A 217 -8.67 -5.87 -19.70
C ALA A 217 -7.32 -5.32 -19.22
N LEU A 218 -6.98 -5.49 -17.94
CA LEU A 218 -5.64 -5.12 -17.43
C LEU A 218 -4.56 -6.11 -17.88
N LEU A 219 -4.87 -7.41 -17.94
CA LEU A 219 -3.95 -8.42 -18.48
C LEU A 219 -3.68 -8.17 -19.96
N GLU A 220 -4.70 -7.82 -20.76
CA GLU A 220 -4.57 -7.45 -22.18
C GLU A 220 -3.70 -6.19 -22.38
N LYS A 221 -3.71 -5.26 -21.42
CA LYS A 221 -2.79 -4.10 -21.39
C LYS A 221 -1.34 -4.48 -21.06
N GLY A 222 -1.07 -5.73 -20.68
CA GLY A 222 0.27 -6.25 -20.44
C GLY A 222 0.66 -6.46 -18.98
N VAL A 223 -0.24 -6.22 -18.02
CA VAL A 223 0.00 -6.61 -16.61
C VAL A 223 0.10 -8.13 -16.51
N SER A 224 1.10 -8.66 -15.81
CA SER A 224 1.31 -10.11 -15.77
C SER A 224 0.30 -10.83 -14.85
N LYS A 225 -0.07 -10.23 -13.71
CA LYS A 225 -1.07 -10.74 -12.76
C LYS A 225 -1.89 -9.60 -12.17
N VAL A 226 -3.17 -9.84 -11.97
CA VAL A 226 -4.08 -8.91 -11.28
C VAL A 226 -4.63 -9.57 -10.03
N VAL A 227 -4.49 -8.92 -8.88
CA VAL A 227 -5.07 -9.36 -7.60
C VAL A 227 -6.11 -8.34 -7.20
N VAL A 228 -7.38 -8.66 -7.32
CA VAL A 228 -8.48 -7.75 -6.97
C VAL A 228 -8.95 -8.01 -5.54
N THR A 229 -8.86 -7.00 -4.67
CA THR A 229 -9.44 -7.10 -3.31
C THR A 229 -10.93 -6.80 -3.35
N LEU A 230 -11.74 -7.66 -2.71
CA LEU A 230 -13.21 -7.69 -2.77
C LEU A 230 -13.85 -7.41 -1.39
N GLY A 231 -13.16 -6.67 -0.54
CA GLY A 231 -13.61 -6.37 0.82
C GLY A 231 -13.87 -7.65 1.63
N ALA A 232 -15.07 -7.76 2.20
CA ALA A 232 -15.46 -8.92 3.02
C ALA A 232 -15.52 -10.24 2.22
N ARG A 233 -15.58 -10.19 0.89
CA ARG A 233 -15.54 -11.38 0.02
C ARG A 233 -14.13 -11.93 -0.20
N GLY A 234 -13.09 -11.20 0.23
CA GLY A 234 -11.68 -11.61 0.13
C GLY A 234 -10.96 -11.05 -1.09
N ALA A 235 -10.42 -11.90 -1.95
CA ALA A 235 -9.65 -11.47 -3.13
C ALA A 235 -9.84 -12.41 -4.32
N MET A 236 -9.55 -11.91 -5.52
CA MET A 236 -9.47 -12.71 -6.75
C MET A 236 -8.08 -12.52 -7.38
N LEU A 237 -7.46 -13.63 -7.77
CA LEU A 237 -6.26 -13.65 -8.63
C LEU A 237 -6.67 -13.92 -10.07
N ALA A 238 -6.17 -13.13 -11.01
CA ALA A 238 -6.21 -13.41 -12.44
C ALA A 238 -4.78 -13.38 -12.99
N ASP A 239 -4.34 -14.44 -13.70
CA ASP A 239 -2.99 -14.56 -14.26
C ASP A 239 -2.97 -14.89 -15.76
N GLY A 240 -4.10 -14.72 -16.44
CA GLY A 240 -4.26 -15.01 -17.86
C GLY A 240 -4.67 -16.46 -18.16
N ASN A 241 -4.41 -17.42 -17.25
CA ASN A 241 -4.83 -18.82 -17.43
C ASN A 241 -6.12 -19.12 -16.65
N GLU A 242 -6.19 -18.63 -15.42
CA GLU A 242 -7.30 -18.91 -14.51
C GLU A 242 -7.64 -17.68 -13.65
N LYS A 243 -8.81 -17.75 -13.05
CA LYS A 243 -9.30 -16.77 -12.07
C LYS A 243 -9.71 -17.51 -10.81
N LEU A 244 -8.95 -17.28 -9.73
CA LEU A 244 -9.13 -17.95 -8.45
C LEU A 244 -9.66 -16.97 -7.41
N PHE A 245 -10.75 -17.33 -6.76
CA PHE A 245 -11.31 -16.59 -5.63
C PHE A 245 -10.81 -17.14 -4.30
N PHE A 246 -10.48 -16.24 -3.39
CA PHE A 246 -9.97 -16.54 -2.05
C PHE A 246 -10.89 -15.86 -1.04
N GLU A 247 -11.69 -16.62 -0.34
CA GLU A 247 -12.61 -16.09 0.67
C GLU A 247 -11.82 -15.47 1.84
N ALA A 248 -12.31 -14.32 2.34
CA ALA A 248 -11.81 -13.75 3.58
C ALA A 248 -12.44 -14.43 4.78
N LYS A 249 -11.72 -14.42 5.92
CA LYS A 249 -12.29 -14.86 7.19
C LYS A 249 -13.37 -13.86 7.63
N PRO A 250 -14.60 -14.31 7.93
CA PRO A 250 -15.66 -13.42 8.40
C PRO A 250 -15.26 -12.77 9.74
N VAL A 251 -15.28 -11.44 9.79
CA VAL A 251 -15.01 -10.65 10.98
C VAL A 251 -15.95 -9.46 11.04
N VAL A 252 -16.12 -8.87 12.22
CA VAL A 252 -16.86 -7.61 12.39
C VAL A 252 -15.86 -6.47 12.21
N PRO A 253 -15.98 -5.66 11.15
CA PRO A 253 -15.05 -4.57 10.93
C PRO A 253 -15.30 -3.43 11.92
N VAL A 254 -14.20 -2.85 12.42
CA VAL A 254 -14.16 -1.66 13.29
C VAL A 254 -13.66 -0.46 12.49
N ASP A 255 -12.57 -0.65 11.73
CA ASP A 255 -11.94 0.37 10.90
C ASP A 255 -11.27 -0.31 9.71
N THR A 256 -11.59 0.13 8.49
CA THR A 256 -11.02 -0.45 7.27
C THR A 256 -9.77 0.30 6.76
N THR A 257 -9.31 1.31 7.51
CA THR A 257 -8.13 2.08 7.17
C THR A 257 -6.90 1.16 7.06
N ALA A 258 -6.10 1.38 6.03
CA ALA A 258 -4.89 0.61 5.72
C ALA A 258 -5.08 -0.89 5.41
N ALA A 259 -6.30 -1.45 5.39
CA ALA A 259 -6.52 -2.87 5.06
C ALA A 259 -5.92 -3.27 3.70
N GLY A 260 -6.12 -2.43 2.66
CA GLY A 260 -5.54 -2.65 1.33
C GLY A 260 -4.01 -2.59 1.33
N ALA A 261 -3.41 -1.65 2.07
CA ALA A 261 -1.96 -1.54 2.20
C ALA A 261 -1.37 -2.75 2.95
N ALA A 262 -2.03 -3.17 4.04
CA ALA A 262 -1.64 -4.35 4.81
C ALA A 262 -1.77 -5.64 4.00
N PHE A 263 -2.83 -5.77 3.19
CA PHE A 263 -3.00 -6.89 2.25
C PHE A 263 -1.84 -6.96 1.26
N THR A 264 -1.52 -5.83 0.58
CA THR A 264 -0.42 -5.78 -0.39
C THR A 264 0.90 -6.14 0.26
N ALA A 265 1.19 -5.55 1.43
CA ALA A 265 2.41 -5.81 2.19
C ALA A 265 2.53 -7.28 2.63
N ALA A 266 1.46 -7.87 3.16
CA ALA A 266 1.45 -9.26 3.59
C ALA A 266 1.63 -10.23 2.40
N MET A 267 0.96 -9.96 1.27
CA MET A 267 1.14 -10.74 0.04
C MET A 267 2.61 -10.71 -0.41
N VAL A 268 3.20 -9.53 -0.51
CA VAL A 268 4.60 -9.39 -0.96
C VAL A 268 5.58 -9.98 0.05
N ASN A 269 5.32 -9.82 1.36
CA ASN A 269 6.13 -10.45 2.40
C ASN A 269 6.05 -11.99 2.34
N GLY A 270 4.89 -12.57 2.05
CA GLY A 270 4.75 -14.00 1.80
C GLY A 270 5.57 -14.46 0.58
N LEU A 271 5.51 -13.72 -0.53
CA LEU A 271 6.34 -13.99 -1.72
C LEU A 271 7.84 -13.85 -1.42
N ALA A 272 8.23 -12.89 -0.58
CA ALA A 272 9.62 -12.70 -0.15
C ALA A 272 10.12 -13.85 0.74
N GLN A 273 9.21 -14.54 1.43
CA GLN A 273 9.46 -15.77 2.16
C GLN A 273 9.36 -17.04 1.29
N GLU A 274 9.34 -16.86 -0.04
CA GLU A 274 9.25 -17.95 -1.04
C GLU A 274 7.93 -18.74 -0.99
N MET A 275 6.86 -18.16 -0.43
CA MET A 275 5.52 -18.74 -0.56
C MET A 275 5.05 -18.67 -2.02
N GLY A 276 4.26 -19.65 -2.45
CA GLY A 276 3.53 -19.54 -3.72
C GLY A 276 2.46 -18.45 -3.66
N MET A 277 2.07 -17.91 -4.82
CA MET A 277 1.08 -16.82 -4.92
C MET A 277 -0.23 -17.10 -4.17
N ILE A 278 -0.75 -18.32 -4.28
CA ILE A 278 -1.97 -18.76 -3.60
C ILE A 278 -1.84 -18.64 -2.07
N GLN A 279 -0.72 -19.09 -1.51
CA GLN A 279 -0.48 -19.02 -0.06
C GLN A 279 -0.25 -17.57 0.38
N ALA A 280 0.47 -16.78 -0.41
CA ALA A 280 0.70 -15.36 -0.14
C ALA A 280 -0.62 -14.56 -0.09
N ILE A 281 -1.57 -14.82 -1.01
CA ILE A 281 -2.89 -14.19 -1.01
C ILE A 281 -3.72 -14.62 0.21
N ARG A 282 -3.68 -15.92 0.59
CA ARG A 282 -4.38 -16.38 1.80
C ARG A 282 -3.84 -15.73 3.06
N MET A 283 -2.52 -15.64 3.20
CA MET A 283 -1.88 -14.89 4.28
C MET A 283 -2.33 -13.43 4.29
N ALA A 284 -2.36 -12.78 3.12
CA ALA A 284 -2.80 -11.39 2.98
C ALA A 284 -4.26 -11.17 3.41
N ASN A 285 -5.17 -12.07 3.05
CA ASN A 285 -6.55 -12.07 3.53
C ASN A 285 -6.62 -12.19 5.06
N GLY A 286 -5.82 -13.09 5.65
CA GLY A 286 -5.74 -13.27 7.11
C GLY A 286 -5.28 -11.99 7.82
N VAL A 287 -4.19 -11.38 7.35
CA VAL A 287 -3.67 -10.12 7.89
C VAL A 287 -4.68 -8.99 7.74
N ALA A 288 -5.29 -8.82 6.57
CA ALA A 288 -6.32 -7.80 6.35
C ALA A 288 -7.53 -8.01 7.27
N SER A 289 -7.95 -9.26 7.52
CA SER A 289 -9.03 -9.57 8.44
C SER A 289 -8.72 -9.17 9.89
N ILE A 290 -7.45 -9.25 10.34
CA ILE A 290 -7.05 -8.73 11.65
C ILE A 290 -7.08 -7.20 11.65
N VAL A 291 -6.49 -6.57 10.64
CA VAL A 291 -6.39 -5.11 10.52
C VAL A 291 -7.76 -4.44 10.64
N VAL A 292 -8.76 -4.93 9.93
CA VAL A 292 -10.10 -4.31 9.95
C VAL A 292 -10.83 -4.43 11.29
N THR A 293 -10.35 -5.26 12.23
CA THR A 293 -10.92 -5.37 13.59
C THR A 293 -10.30 -4.40 14.59
N ARG A 294 -9.35 -3.55 14.16
CA ARG A 294 -8.60 -2.63 15.02
C ARG A 294 -8.71 -1.20 14.50
N HIS A 295 -8.59 -0.23 15.38
CA HIS A 295 -8.57 1.19 14.98
C HIS A 295 -7.22 1.64 14.47
N GLY A 296 -7.24 2.55 13.50
CA GLY A 296 -6.09 3.25 12.96
C GLY A 296 -5.37 2.51 11.83
N ALA A 297 -4.48 3.22 11.13
CA ALA A 297 -3.74 2.71 9.99
C ALA A 297 -2.60 1.77 10.43
N GLN A 298 -1.44 2.32 10.78
CA GLN A 298 -0.26 1.52 11.16
C GLN A 298 -0.45 0.81 12.52
N ALA A 299 -1.22 1.39 13.43
CA ALA A 299 -1.50 0.80 14.74
C ALA A 299 -2.34 -0.48 14.67
N SER A 300 -3.12 -0.68 13.61
CA SER A 300 -3.94 -1.88 13.41
C SER A 300 -3.15 -3.09 12.89
N ILE A 301 -1.94 -2.86 12.36
CA ILE A 301 -1.13 -3.90 11.71
C ILE A 301 -0.58 -4.86 12.75
N PRO A 302 -0.82 -6.19 12.60
CA PRO A 302 -0.34 -7.19 13.56
C PRO A 302 1.17 -7.38 13.50
N ASP A 303 1.73 -7.83 14.61
CA ASP A 303 3.08 -8.36 14.65
C ASP A 303 3.15 -9.75 14.01
N ARG A 304 4.36 -10.17 13.62
CA ARG A 304 4.59 -11.48 13.02
C ARG A 304 4.05 -12.63 13.88
N ASP A 305 4.28 -12.58 15.19
CA ASP A 305 3.87 -13.65 16.11
C ASP A 305 2.34 -13.83 16.18
N GLU A 306 1.58 -12.77 15.88
CA GLU A 306 0.11 -12.82 15.86
C GLU A 306 -0.44 -13.52 14.60
N ILE A 307 0.36 -13.64 13.55
CA ILE A 307 -0.06 -14.25 12.28
C ILE A 307 0.48 -15.66 12.09
N ASP A 308 1.43 -16.12 12.90
CA ASP A 308 2.01 -17.47 12.78
C ASP A 308 0.93 -18.55 12.85
N ASP A 309 -0.09 -18.40 13.69
CA ASP A 309 -1.25 -19.30 13.76
C ASP A 309 -2.13 -19.27 12.51
N LEU A 310 -2.13 -18.15 11.76
CA LEU A 310 -2.91 -18.00 10.54
C LEU A 310 -2.23 -18.64 9.32
N ILE A 311 -0.91 -18.66 9.28
CA ILE A 311 -0.14 -19.19 8.14
C ILE A 311 -0.24 -20.73 8.08
N TRP A 312 -0.38 -21.39 9.22
CA TRP A 312 -0.32 -22.86 9.33
C TRP A 312 -1.69 -23.54 9.35
N ASN A 313 -2.78 -22.80 9.49
CA ASN A 313 -4.15 -23.32 9.61
C ASN A 313 -5.05 -23.05 8.38
N TYR A 314 -4.45 -22.75 7.20
CA TYR A 314 -5.15 -22.62 5.93
C TYR A 314 -4.80 -23.75 4.96
#